data_4980087e8c49e0b8a92d9251acf7f043
#
_entry.id   4980087e8c49e0b8a92d9251acf7f043
#
_cell.length_a   1.000
_cell.length_b   1.000
_cell.length_c   1.000
_cell.angle_alpha   90.00
_cell.angle_beta   90.00
_cell.angle_gamma   90.00
#
_symmetry.space_group_name_H-M   'P 1'
#
loop_
_entity.id
_entity.type
_entity.pdbx_description
1 polymer ?
#
loop_
_entity_poly.entity_id
_entity_poly.type
_entity_poly.pdbx_seq_one_letter_code
_entity_poly.pdbx_strand_id
1 'polypeptide(L)'
;VFTGILPAILLFSIKIQYPEKWYKGIAYRLLSVLASLSLIAGVAALYYQDYASVGRNNSTLNKEIIPANYAYSTFQYVKDTYFTTKVPFQTLGNDAKRVVAHEKPTLMFLVIGETARSQNFSMNGYSRDTNAFTSKSGGVISFKNMHSCGTATAISVPCMFSNMNRTEYDSKKASNSENFLDIVQKTGVSLLWKENDGGCKGVCSRIPTVEIKPSDNPKLCDGKTCHDEVMLENLDDEIAKMPGDKLVAFHIIGSHGPTYYLRYPAEHRHFMPECARSDIENCTQEQLVNTYDNTLRYTDYVLAEMIEKLKNYSDQYNTVLLYVSDHGESLGESGLYLHGTPYKLAPDQQTHIPMQVWMSPGFIAGKHINMSCLENNAAKKSYSHDNLFSSILGLWDVSTSVYNPDRDLFRECRG
;
A
#
# COMPACT_ATOMS: atom_id res chain seq x y z
N VAL A 1 -20.54 -26.98 -22.87
CA VAL A 1 -21.30 -27.26 -24.11
C VAL A 1 -21.17 -26.09 -25.07
N PHE A 2 -21.58 -24.86 -24.70
CA PHE A 2 -21.62 -23.70 -25.61
C PHE A 2 -20.25 -23.20 -26.05
N THR A 3 -19.21 -23.30 -25.22
CA THR A 3 -17.85 -22.78 -25.50
C THR A 3 -16.91 -23.80 -26.16
N GLY A 4 -17.27 -25.08 -26.18
CA GLY A 4 -16.45 -26.15 -26.77
C GLY A 4 -17.14 -26.89 -27.90
N ILE A 5 -18.28 -27.50 -27.65
CA ILE A 5 -18.96 -28.38 -28.63
C ILE A 5 -19.57 -27.59 -29.79
N LEU A 6 -20.27 -26.49 -29.50
CA LEU A 6 -20.91 -25.67 -30.53
C LEU A 6 -19.92 -25.04 -31.51
N PRO A 7 -18.80 -24.42 -31.07
CA PRO A 7 -17.74 -23.96 -31.99
C PRO A 7 -17.10 -25.09 -32.80
N ALA A 8 -16.92 -26.27 -32.19
CA ALA A 8 -16.36 -27.42 -32.90
C ALA A 8 -17.31 -27.90 -34.01
N ILE A 9 -18.63 -28.03 -33.72
CA ILE A 9 -19.63 -28.41 -34.73
C ILE A 9 -19.66 -27.38 -35.87
N LEU A 10 -19.62 -26.08 -35.54
CA LEU A 10 -19.57 -25.02 -36.55
C LEU A 10 -18.32 -25.10 -37.42
N LEU A 11 -17.14 -25.32 -36.82
CA LEU A 11 -15.86 -25.48 -37.58
C LEU A 11 -15.88 -26.69 -38.52
N PHE A 12 -16.46 -27.82 -38.07
CA PHE A 12 -16.59 -29.02 -38.94
C PHE A 12 -17.65 -28.88 -40.03
N SER A 13 -18.62 -27.97 -39.82
CA SER A 13 -19.73 -27.73 -40.78
C SER A 13 -19.38 -26.72 -41.87
N ILE A 14 -18.33 -25.92 -41.68
CA ILE A 14 -17.94 -24.86 -42.61
C ILE A 14 -16.80 -25.37 -43.54
N LYS A 15 -17.07 -25.36 -44.84
CA LYS A 15 -16.00 -25.59 -45.84
C LYS A 15 -15.09 -24.36 -45.89
N ILE A 16 -13.90 -24.50 -45.31
CA ILE A 16 -12.88 -23.44 -45.33
C ILE A 16 -12.21 -23.45 -46.73
N GLN A 17 -12.40 -22.39 -47.50
CA GLN A 17 -11.67 -22.16 -48.72
C GLN A 17 -10.39 -21.40 -48.44
N TYR A 18 -9.24 -22.01 -48.73
CA TYR A 18 -7.95 -21.35 -48.56
C TYR A 18 -7.61 -20.53 -49.81
N PRO A 19 -7.03 -19.33 -49.71
CA PRO A 19 -6.55 -18.56 -50.84
C PRO A 19 -5.46 -19.36 -51.59
N GLU A 20 -5.51 -19.33 -52.89
CA GLU A 20 -4.52 -20.01 -53.75
C GLU A 20 -3.07 -19.53 -53.47
N LYS A 21 -2.90 -18.29 -53.08
CA LYS A 21 -1.61 -17.67 -52.76
C LYS A 21 -1.39 -17.66 -51.24
N TRP A 22 -0.38 -18.35 -50.76
CA TRP A 22 -0.08 -18.51 -49.32
C TRP A 22 0.03 -17.18 -48.57
N TYR A 23 0.61 -16.13 -49.16
CA TYR A 23 0.75 -14.80 -48.56
C TYR A 23 -0.62 -14.13 -48.33
N LYS A 24 -1.63 -14.36 -49.18
CA LYS A 24 -2.99 -13.87 -48.97
C LYS A 24 -3.62 -14.57 -47.75
N GLY A 25 -3.35 -15.87 -47.60
CA GLY A 25 -3.79 -16.63 -46.42
C GLY A 25 -3.20 -16.07 -45.10
N ILE A 26 -1.92 -15.74 -45.11
CA ILE A 26 -1.28 -15.06 -43.93
C ILE A 26 -1.87 -13.70 -43.73
N ALA A 27 -2.05 -12.87 -44.76
CA ALA A 27 -2.62 -11.54 -44.63
C ALA A 27 -4.03 -11.58 -44.03
N TYR A 28 -4.91 -12.47 -44.46
CA TYR A 28 -6.25 -12.62 -43.90
C TYR A 28 -6.24 -13.07 -42.44
N ARG A 29 -5.33 -13.96 -42.04
CA ARG A 29 -5.15 -14.40 -40.64
C ARG A 29 -4.68 -13.23 -39.77
N LEU A 30 -3.69 -12.49 -40.23
CA LEU A 30 -3.20 -11.29 -39.51
C LEU A 30 -4.31 -10.24 -39.38
N LEU A 31 -5.06 -9.97 -40.44
CA LEU A 31 -6.17 -9.02 -40.40
C LEU A 31 -7.27 -9.47 -39.42
N SER A 32 -7.62 -10.76 -39.43
CA SER A 32 -8.61 -11.30 -38.49
C SER A 32 -8.14 -11.21 -37.02
N VAL A 33 -6.87 -11.48 -36.74
CA VAL A 33 -6.27 -11.33 -35.42
C VAL A 33 -6.28 -9.86 -34.98
N LEU A 34 -5.87 -8.94 -35.86
CA LEU A 34 -5.92 -7.50 -35.58
C LEU A 34 -7.34 -7.00 -35.32
N ALA A 35 -8.30 -7.44 -36.15
CA ALA A 35 -9.71 -7.07 -35.95
C ALA A 35 -10.26 -7.61 -34.62
N SER A 36 -9.93 -8.86 -34.26
CA SER A 36 -10.33 -9.45 -32.98
C SER A 36 -9.70 -8.72 -31.79
N LEU A 37 -8.41 -8.40 -31.87
CA LEU A 37 -7.70 -7.63 -30.82
C LEU A 37 -8.28 -6.22 -30.67
N SER A 38 -8.61 -5.56 -31.79
CA SER A 38 -9.25 -4.24 -31.77
C SER A 38 -10.64 -4.28 -31.15
N LEU A 39 -11.42 -5.33 -31.45
CA LEU A 39 -12.74 -5.53 -30.85
C LEU A 39 -12.62 -5.77 -29.33
N ILE A 40 -11.70 -6.64 -28.91
CA ILE A 40 -11.45 -6.92 -27.48
C ILE A 40 -11.01 -5.62 -26.76
N ALA A 41 -10.09 -4.86 -27.36
CA ALA A 41 -9.64 -3.59 -26.79
C ALA A 41 -10.78 -2.57 -26.68
N GLY A 42 -11.65 -2.50 -27.70
CA GLY A 42 -12.81 -1.63 -27.69
C GLY A 42 -13.81 -2.02 -26.58
N VAL A 43 -14.13 -3.28 -26.44
CA VAL A 43 -15.01 -3.78 -25.37
C VAL A 43 -14.38 -3.53 -24.00
N ALA A 44 -13.09 -3.82 -23.85
CA ALA A 44 -12.39 -3.58 -22.59
C ALA A 44 -12.36 -2.08 -22.21
N ALA A 45 -12.20 -1.19 -23.18
CA ALA A 45 -12.24 0.26 -22.93
C ALA A 45 -13.64 0.76 -22.55
N LEU A 46 -14.70 0.25 -23.20
CA LEU A 46 -16.09 0.65 -22.94
C LEU A 46 -16.60 0.18 -21.56
N TYR A 47 -16.14 -0.99 -21.10
CA TYR A 47 -16.61 -1.62 -19.86
C TYR A 47 -15.49 -1.72 -18.81
N TYR A 48 -14.48 -0.84 -18.89
CA TYR A 48 -13.32 -0.91 -17.98
C TYR A 48 -13.71 -0.85 -16.49
N GLN A 49 -14.66 0.03 -16.15
CA GLN A 49 -15.14 0.22 -14.77
C GLN A 49 -15.81 -1.07 -14.25
N ASP A 50 -16.67 -1.68 -15.06
CA ASP A 50 -17.34 -2.94 -14.72
C ASP A 50 -16.33 -4.08 -14.51
N TYR A 51 -15.39 -4.24 -15.44
CA TYR A 51 -14.35 -5.27 -15.33
C TYR A 51 -13.43 -5.05 -14.13
N ALA A 52 -13.07 -3.80 -13.83
CA ALA A 52 -12.26 -3.48 -12.67
C ALA A 52 -12.99 -3.82 -11.37
N SER A 53 -14.28 -3.45 -11.27
CA SER A 53 -15.13 -3.75 -10.12
C SER A 53 -15.32 -5.25 -9.94
N VAL A 54 -15.75 -5.96 -10.99
CA VAL A 54 -15.98 -7.42 -10.95
C VAL A 54 -14.68 -8.17 -10.60
N GLY A 55 -13.56 -7.81 -11.23
CA GLY A 55 -12.28 -8.46 -10.99
C GLY A 55 -11.78 -8.31 -9.55
N ARG A 56 -12.00 -7.14 -8.94
CA ARG A 56 -11.63 -6.87 -7.55
C ARG A 56 -12.55 -7.56 -6.55
N ASN A 57 -13.87 -7.51 -6.78
CA ASN A 57 -14.84 -8.15 -5.90
C ASN A 57 -14.75 -9.68 -5.94
N ASN A 58 -14.21 -10.26 -7.02
CA ASN A 58 -14.13 -11.70 -7.25
C ASN A 58 -12.71 -12.15 -7.58
N SER A 59 -11.78 -11.92 -6.64
CA SER A 59 -10.34 -12.21 -6.83
C SER A 59 -10.03 -13.69 -7.14
N THR A 60 -10.94 -14.62 -6.82
CA THR A 60 -10.83 -16.05 -7.15
C THR A 60 -11.30 -16.40 -8.54
N LEU A 61 -12.03 -15.53 -9.22
CA LEU A 61 -12.66 -15.81 -10.50
C LEU A 61 -11.66 -16.28 -11.57
N ASN A 62 -10.48 -15.66 -11.62
CA ASN A 62 -9.42 -16.06 -12.52
C ASN A 62 -8.90 -17.48 -12.29
N LYS A 63 -9.05 -18.02 -11.05
CA LYS A 63 -8.70 -19.40 -10.71
C LYS A 63 -9.76 -20.42 -11.12
N GLU A 64 -10.97 -19.95 -11.36
CA GLU A 64 -12.14 -20.76 -11.72
C GLU A 64 -12.32 -20.90 -13.24
N ILE A 65 -11.67 -20.06 -14.05
CA ILE A 65 -11.75 -20.11 -15.51
C ILE A 65 -10.93 -21.29 -16.06
N ILE A 66 -11.62 -22.39 -16.34
CA ILE A 66 -11.04 -23.61 -16.91
C ILE A 66 -11.25 -23.61 -18.45
N PRO A 67 -10.25 -23.96 -19.28
CA PRO A 67 -8.91 -24.50 -18.95
C PRO A 67 -7.82 -23.44 -18.80
N ALA A 68 -8.12 -22.14 -18.95
CA ALA A 68 -7.11 -21.08 -18.98
C ALA A 68 -6.21 -21.07 -17.72
N ASN A 69 -6.82 -21.28 -16.53
CA ASN A 69 -6.05 -21.33 -15.29
C ASN A 69 -5.04 -22.49 -15.26
N TYR A 70 -5.43 -23.68 -15.72
CA TYR A 70 -4.50 -24.81 -15.78
C TYR A 70 -3.32 -24.54 -16.72
N ALA A 71 -3.58 -23.99 -17.89
CA ALA A 71 -2.53 -23.63 -18.84
C ALA A 71 -1.58 -22.58 -18.27
N TYR A 72 -2.13 -21.52 -17.66
CA TYR A 72 -1.36 -20.47 -17.01
C TYR A 72 -0.54 -20.98 -15.82
N SER A 73 -1.15 -21.74 -14.92
CA SER A 73 -0.48 -22.29 -13.73
C SER A 73 0.62 -23.28 -14.11
N THR A 74 0.39 -24.10 -15.13
CA THR A 74 1.42 -25.02 -15.66
C THR A 74 2.58 -24.24 -16.26
N PHE A 75 2.30 -23.21 -17.06
CA PHE A 75 3.33 -22.34 -17.62
C PHE A 75 4.16 -21.66 -16.54
N GLN A 76 3.52 -21.10 -15.52
CA GLN A 76 4.21 -20.46 -14.40
C GLN A 76 5.06 -21.48 -13.62
N TYR A 77 4.51 -22.66 -13.31
CA TYR A 77 5.26 -23.72 -12.63
C TYR A 77 6.52 -24.12 -13.39
N VAL A 78 6.38 -24.37 -14.70
CA VAL A 78 7.52 -24.75 -15.56
C VAL A 78 8.54 -23.61 -15.60
N LYS A 79 8.10 -22.38 -15.80
CA LYS A 79 8.95 -21.18 -15.79
C LYS A 79 9.71 -21.05 -14.47
N ASP A 80 9.02 -21.13 -13.33
CA ASP A 80 9.61 -20.90 -12.01
C ASP A 80 10.52 -22.07 -11.58
N THR A 81 10.20 -23.30 -12.01
CA THR A 81 10.99 -24.49 -11.64
C THR A 81 12.23 -24.65 -12.50
N TYR A 82 12.13 -24.42 -13.81
CA TYR A 82 13.18 -24.79 -14.78
C TYR A 82 13.88 -23.59 -15.41
N PHE A 83 13.23 -22.42 -15.47
CA PHE A 83 13.76 -21.26 -16.20
C PHE A 83 14.00 -20.04 -15.29
N THR A 84 13.68 -20.12 -14.00
CA THR A 84 13.93 -19.03 -13.07
C THR A 84 15.19 -19.33 -12.26
N THR A 85 16.18 -18.45 -12.33
CA THR A 85 17.37 -18.53 -11.48
C THR A 85 16.96 -18.27 -10.02
N LYS A 86 17.33 -19.18 -9.13
CA LYS A 86 17.12 -18.98 -7.69
C LYS A 86 18.01 -17.81 -7.23
N VAL A 87 17.39 -16.79 -6.68
CA VAL A 87 18.11 -15.68 -6.03
C VAL A 87 18.46 -16.13 -4.62
N PRO A 88 19.76 -16.20 -4.25
CA PRO A 88 20.14 -16.54 -2.88
C PRO A 88 19.64 -15.45 -1.91
N PHE A 89 19.31 -15.87 -0.69
CA PHE A 89 18.88 -14.91 0.33
C PHE A 89 20.04 -13.96 0.69
N GLN A 90 19.75 -12.67 0.70
CA GLN A 90 20.72 -11.62 0.99
C GLN A 90 20.46 -11.03 2.37
N THR A 91 21.43 -11.15 3.25
CA THR A 91 21.41 -10.44 4.54
C THR A 91 21.92 -9.00 4.36
N LEU A 92 21.28 -8.06 5.08
CA LEU A 92 21.61 -6.65 5.05
C LEU A 92 21.98 -6.14 6.45
N GLY A 93 22.84 -5.12 6.52
CA GLY A 93 23.16 -4.44 7.77
C GLY A 93 23.73 -5.37 8.85
N ASN A 94 24.59 -6.34 8.49
CA ASN A 94 25.30 -7.17 9.48
C ASN A 94 26.27 -6.36 10.33
N ASP A 95 26.64 -5.18 9.85
CA ASP A 95 27.47 -4.17 10.51
C ASP A 95 26.64 -3.14 11.30
N ALA A 96 25.33 -3.30 11.36
CA ALA A 96 24.42 -2.34 11.98
C ALA A 96 24.68 -2.18 13.48
N LYS A 97 24.81 -0.92 13.91
CA LYS A 97 24.99 -0.53 15.32
C LYS A 97 24.21 0.73 15.60
N ARG A 98 23.63 0.84 16.79
CA ARG A 98 23.14 2.14 17.28
C ARG A 98 24.31 2.98 17.75
N VAL A 99 24.36 4.23 17.29
CA VAL A 99 25.46 5.16 17.59
C VAL A 99 25.14 6.13 18.71
N VAL A 100 23.87 6.24 19.09
CA VAL A 100 23.40 7.13 20.18
C VAL A 100 22.60 6.31 21.19
N ALA A 101 22.92 6.50 22.48
CA ALA A 101 22.12 6.01 23.59
C ALA A 101 21.23 7.14 24.10
N HIS A 102 19.94 6.88 24.23
CA HIS A 102 18.97 7.84 24.78
C HIS A 102 18.63 7.48 26.23
N GLU A 103 18.37 8.50 27.06
CA GLU A 103 17.97 8.30 28.47
C GLU A 103 16.64 7.55 28.58
N LYS A 104 15.67 7.87 27.69
CA LYS A 104 14.41 7.17 27.60
C LYS A 104 14.39 6.28 26.34
N PRO A 105 13.82 5.06 26.44
CA PRO A 105 13.62 4.24 25.27
C PRO A 105 12.64 4.90 24.29
N THR A 106 12.73 4.52 23.02
CA THR A 106 11.84 5.01 21.95
C THR A 106 10.67 4.05 21.72
N LEU A 107 9.47 4.60 21.53
CA LEU A 107 8.30 3.89 21.02
C LEU A 107 7.88 4.54 19.70
N MET A 108 8.03 3.80 18.60
CA MET A 108 7.63 4.22 17.26
C MET A 108 6.39 3.45 16.80
N PHE A 109 5.38 4.20 16.31
CA PHE A 109 4.30 3.65 15.52
C PHE A 109 4.58 3.95 14.04
N LEU A 110 4.76 2.89 13.24
CA LEU A 110 4.91 2.97 11.80
C LEU A 110 3.62 2.48 11.16
N VAL A 111 2.84 3.38 10.58
CA VAL A 111 1.54 3.07 10.00
C VAL A 111 1.63 3.05 8.48
N ILE A 112 1.43 1.88 7.92
CA ILE A 112 1.35 1.67 6.47
C ILE A 112 -0.12 1.78 6.08
N GLY A 113 -0.46 2.90 5.41
CA GLY A 113 -1.79 3.14 4.87
C GLY A 113 -2.00 2.43 3.55
N GLU A 114 -3.24 2.14 3.23
CA GLU A 114 -3.68 1.50 2.00
C GLU A 114 -4.50 2.48 1.16
N THR A 115 -4.11 2.64 -0.10
CA THR A 115 -4.90 3.31 -1.15
C THR A 115 -5.24 4.78 -0.87
N ALA A 116 -4.48 5.49 -0.01
CA ALA A 116 -4.72 6.91 0.25
C ALA A 116 -3.98 7.81 -0.74
N ARG A 117 -4.69 8.77 -1.37
CA ARG A 117 -4.10 9.75 -2.30
C ARG A 117 -3.96 11.13 -1.65
N SER A 118 -2.86 11.81 -1.93
CA SER A 118 -2.53 13.12 -1.35
C SER A 118 -3.52 14.21 -1.73
N GLN A 119 -4.11 14.13 -2.94
CA GLN A 119 -5.07 15.11 -3.48
C GLN A 119 -6.34 15.26 -2.63
N ASN A 120 -6.68 14.23 -1.82
CA ASN A 120 -7.85 14.26 -0.93
C ASN A 120 -7.48 14.52 0.54
N PHE A 121 -6.23 14.89 0.84
CA PHE A 121 -5.82 15.29 2.18
C PHE A 121 -5.97 16.81 2.38
N SER A 122 -6.81 17.24 3.33
CA SER A 122 -7.00 18.67 3.63
C SER A 122 -5.71 19.36 4.10
N MET A 123 -4.86 18.68 4.86
CA MET A 123 -3.53 19.17 5.24
C MET A 123 -2.59 19.37 4.04
N ASN A 124 -2.86 18.74 2.91
CA ASN A 124 -2.12 18.91 1.66
C ASN A 124 -2.77 19.92 0.70
N GLY A 125 -3.90 20.52 1.09
CA GLY A 125 -4.58 21.57 0.33
C GLY A 125 -5.92 21.16 -0.29
N TYR A 126 -6.45 19.98 0.04
CA TYR A 126 -7.80 19.60 -0.35
C TYR A 126 -8.85 20.48 0.34
N SER A 127 -9.90 20.85 -0.39
CA SER A 127 -10.91 21.81 0.11
C SER A 127 -11.88 21.21 1.15
N ARG A 128 -11.97 19.88 1.24
CA ARG A 128 -12.86 19.18 2.18
C ARG A 128 -12.08 18.73 3.40
N ASP A 129 -12.69 18.78 4.59
CA ASP A 129 -12.06 18.48 5.88
C ASP A 129 -11.90 16.96 6.11
N THR A 130 -10.97 16.37 5.39
CA THR A 130 -10.62 14.94 5.52
C THR A 130 -9.60 14.66 6.63
N ASN A 131 -8.85 15.68 7.09
CA ASN A 131 -7.92 15.58 8.23
C ASN A 131 -8.44 16.34 9.46
N ALA A 132 -9.70 16.09 9.81
CA ALA A 132 -10.42 16.80 10.88
C ALA A 132 -9.87 16.54 12.29
N PHE A 133 -9.14 15.45 12.49
CA PHE A 133 -8.66 14.96 13.78
C PHE A 133 -7.16 15.21 13.95
N THR A 134 -6.31 14.72 13.03
CA THR A 134 -4.85 14.89 13.11
C THR A 134 -4.44 16.36 13.04
N SER A 135 -5.15 17.20 12.30
CA SER A 135 -4.91 18.66 12.27
C SER A 135 -5.04 19.33 13.64
N LYS A 136 -5.80 18.73 14.57
CA LYS A 136 -6.00 19.21 15.95
C LYS A 136 -5.08 18.54 16.97
N SER A 137 -4.39 17.47 16.61
CA SER A 137 -3.51 16.72 17.52
C SER A 137 -2.27 17.51 17.95
N GLY A 138 -1.94 18.61 17.25
CA GLY A 138 -0.77 19.46 17.50
C GLY A 138 0.55 18.79 17.08
N GLY A 139 1.36 19.51 16.31
CA GLY A 139 2.69 19.05 15.90
C GLY A 139 2.72 17.97 14.79
N VAL A 140 1.59 17.70 14.13
CA VAL A 140 1.56 16.80 12.95
C VAL A 140 2.07 17.56 11.74
N ILE A 141 3.09 17.00 11.09
CA ILE A 141 3.64 17.49 9.82
C ILE A 141 3.15 16.60 8.68
N SER A 142 2.53 17.20 7.65
CA SER A 142 2.10 16.51 6.45
C SER A 142 3.02 16.83 5.28
N PHE A 143 3.57 15.80 4.64
CA PHE A 143 4.45 15.91 3.47
C PHE A 143 3.59 16.05 2.21
N LYS A 144 3.66 17.22 1.58
CA LYS A 144 2.75 17.57 0.48
C LYS A 144 3.10 16.90 -0.85
N ASN A 145 4.34 16.47 -1.03
CA ASN A 145 4.83 15.93 -2.29
C ASN A 145 5.61 14.63 -2.06
N MET A 146 4.86 13.57 -1.75
CA MET A 146 5.37 12.23 -1.53
C MET A 146 4.87 11.28 -2.61
N HIS A 147 5.74 10.44 -3.18
CA HIS A 147 5.40 9.51 -4.24
C HIS A 147 5.64 8.06 -3.86
N SER A 148 4.73 7.19 -4.29
CA SER A 148 4.82 5.75 -4.03
C SER A 148 5.85 5.06 -4.94
N CYS A 149 6.31 3.90 -4.51
CA CYS A 149 7.18 3.02 -5.30
C CYS A 149 6.40 2.22 -6.35
N GLY A 150 5.15 1.95 -6.10
CA GLY A 150 4.25 1.18 -6.95
C GLY A 150 2.84 1.75 -6.94
N THR A 151 1.98 1.17 -7.73
CA THR A 151 0.54 1.49 -7.81
C THR A 151 -0.33 0.35 -7.29
N ALA A 152 0.26 -0.62 -6.62
CA ALA A 152 -0.41 -1.75 -6.00
C ALA A 152 0.39 -2.24 -4.79
N THR A 153 -0.28 -2.64 -3.73
CA THR A 153 0.27 -3.09 -2.44
C THR A 153 1.34 -4.16 -2.60
N ALA A 154 1.10 -5.15 -3.47
CA ALA A 154 2.04 -6.24 -3.74
C ALA A 154 3.40 -5.80 -4.29
N ILE A 155 3.50 -4.59 -4.85
CA ILE A 155 4.74 -4.00 -5.36
C ILE A 155 5.22 -2.92 -4.39
N SER A 156 4.32 -2.04 -3.95
CA SER A 156 4.67 -0.84 -3.21
C SER A 156 5.18 -1.15 -1.81
N VAL A 157 4.51 -2.04 -1.07
CA VAL A 157 4.92 -2.42 0.29
C VAL A 157 6.30 -3.08 0.30
N PRO A 158 6.59 -4.16 -0.44
CA PRO A 158 7.95 -4.70 -0.45
C PRO A 158 9.02 -3.72 -0.95
N CYS A 159 8.66 -2.82 -1.86
CA CYS A 159 9.59 -1.82 -2.39
C CYS A 159 9.98 -0.79 -1.32
N MET A 160 9.00 -0.18 -0.62
CA MET A 160 9.29 0.86 0.37
C MET A 160 10.05 0.35 1.60
N PHE A 161 10.02 -0.96 1.86
CA PHE A 161 10.80 -1.60 2.93
C PHE A 161 12.21 -2.00 2.48
N SER A 162 12.46 -2.09 1.17
CA SER A 162 13.74 -2.51 0.61
C SER A 162 14.76 -1.37 0.55
N ASN A 163 16.04 -1.72 0.44
CA ASN A 163 17.13 -0.75 0.20
C ASN A 163 17.26 -0.33 -1.27
N MET A 164 16.44 -0.92 -2.17
CA MET A 164 16.38 -0.57 -3.58
C MET A 164 15.51 0.65 -3.80
N ASN A 165 15.86 1.50 -4.75
CA ASN A 165 14.95 2.54 -5.20
C ASN A 165 13.97 2.00 -6.25
N ARG A 166 12.89 2.74 -6.51
CA ARG A 166 11.81 2.35 -7.44
C ARG A 166 12.32 1.93 -8.82
N THR A 167 13.32 2.64 -9.35
CA THR A 167 13.85 2.37 -10.71
C THR A 167 14.69 1.11 -10.80
N GLU A 168 15.22 0.64 -9.68
CA GLU A 168 16.07 -0.54 -9.54
C GLU A 168 15.34 -1.71 -8.87
N TYR A 169 14.09 -1.47 -8.45
CA TYR A 169 13.32 -2.46 -7.71
C TYR A 169 13.08 -3.73 -8.50
N ASP A 170 13.46 -4.85 -7.89
CA ASP A 170 13.23 -6.21 -8.37
C ASP A 170 12.54 -7.01 -7.26
N SER A 171 11.31 -7.42 -7.52
CA SER A 171 10.48 -8.14 -6.54
C SER A 171 11.08 -9.47 -6.10
N LYS A 172 11.83 -10.16 -6.96
CA LYS A 172 12.51 -11.42 -6.61
C LYS A 172 13.70 -11.17 -5.69
N LYS A 173 14.47 -10.11 -5.92
CA LYS A 173 15.54 -9.70 -5.01
C LYS A 173 14.96 -9.25 -3.68
N ALA A 174 13.93 -8.42 -3.67
CA ALA A 174 13.28 -7.95 -2.45
C ALA A 174 12.73 -9.11 -1.59
N SER A 175 12.05 -10.09 -2.20
CA SER A 175 11.53 -11.25 -1.48
C SER A 175 12.62 -12.21 -0.95
N ASN A 176 13.84 -12.12 -1.50
CA ASN A 176 15.00 -12.89 -1.08
C ASN A 176 16.05 -12.02 -0.39
N SER A 177 15.66 -10.92 0.25
CA SER A 177 16.53 -10.02 0.98
C SER A 177 15.92 -9.61 2.30
N GLU A 178 16.77 -9.26 3.26
CA GLU A 178 16.33 -8.54 4.45
C GLU A 178 15.87 -7.13 4.08
N ASN A 179 15.08 -6.51 4.95
CA ASN A 179 14.58 -5.15 4.82
C ASN A 179 14.97 -4.30 6.05
N PHE A 180 14.53 -3.04 6.13
CA PHE A 180 14.93 -2.19 7.25
C PHE A 180 14.42 -2.69 8.62
N LEU A 181 13.31 -3.45 8.69
CA LEU A 181 12.85 -4.02 9.98
C LEU A 181 13.86 -5.02 10.53
N ASP A 182 14.41 -5.88 9.66
CA ASP A 182 15.44 -6.84 10.07
C ASP A 182 16.68 -6.11 10.62
N ILE A 183 17.08 -5.01 9.98
CA ILE A 183 18.24 -4.23 10.41
C ILE A 183 17.97 -3.55 11.74
N VAL A 184 16.79 -2.93 11.90
CA VAL A 184 16.38 -2.30 13.17
C VAL A 184 16.34 -3.35 14.30
N GLN A 185 15.82 -4.55 14.02
CA GLN A 185 15.79 -5.66 14.99
C GLN A 185 17.22 -6.09 15.42
N LYS A 186 18.17 -6.16 14.49
CA LYS A 186 19.59 -6.49 14.78
C LYS A 186 20.23 -5.51 15.77
N THR A 187 19.72 -4.29 15.87
CA THR A 187 20.20 -3.27 16.81
C THR A 187 19.56 -3.34 18.20
N GLY A 188 18.76 -4.38 18.47
CA GLY A 188 18.13 -4.63 19.77
C GLY A 188 16.75 -3.96 19.96
N VAL A 189 16.17 -3.38 18.93
CA VAL A 189 14.80 -2.85 18.98
C VAL A 189 13.80 -3.99 18.93
N SER A 190 12.83 -3.99 19.82
CA SER A 190 11.71 -4.94 19.81
C SER A 190 10.70 -4.56 18.74
N LEU A 191 10.32 -5.50 17.89
CA LEU A 191 9.39 -5.27 16.78
C LEU A 191 8.09 -6.03 16.99
N LEU A 192 6.99 -5.42 16.53
CA LEU A 192 5.69 -6.06 16.39
C LEU A 192 5.04 -5.58 15.08
N TRP A 193 4.49 -6.48 14.28
CA TRP A 193 3.65 -6.17 13.13
C TRP A 193 2.19 -6.48 13.46
N LYS A 194 1.29 -5.52 13.27
CA LYS A 194 -0.17 -5.73 13.35
C LYS A 194 -0.76 -5.64 11.95
N GLU A 195 -1.52 -6.65 11.54
CA GLU A 195 -1.98 -6.84 10.16
C GLU A 195 -3.49 -6.81 10.05
N ASN A 196 -4.04 -5.90 9.23
CA ASN A 196 -5.46 -5.80 8.90
C ASN A 196 -5.76 -5.72 7.39
N ASP A 197 -4.72 -5.77 6.52
CA ASP A 197 -4.87 -5.64 5.05
C ASP A 197 -4.66 -6.96 4.26
N GLY A 198 -4.78 -8.11 4.93
CA GLY A 198 -4.67 -9.41 4.25
C GLY A 198 -3.24 -9.83 3.92
N GLY A 199 -2.29 -9.45 4.75
CA GLY A 199 -0.92 -9.96 4.76
C GLY A 199 0.15 -8.95 4.34
N CYS A 200 1.28 -9.02 5.02
CA CYS A 200 2.39 -8.06 4.93
C CYS A 200 3.24 -8.16 3.65
N LYS A 201 2.81 -8.87 2.63
CA LYS A 201 3.54 -9.05 1.35
C LYS A 201 5.01 -9.51 1.54
N GLY A 202 5.27 -10.25 2.62
CA GLY A 202 6.58 -10.83 2.94
C GLY A 202 7.50 -9.97 3.81
N VAL A 203 7.21 -8.67 4.02
CA VAL A 203 8.11 -7.79 4.77
C VAL A 203 8.18 -8.09 6.26
N CYS A 204 7.14 -8.66 6.84
CA CYS A 204 7.08 -9.04 8.26
C CYS A 204 7.50 -10.48 8.56
N SER A 205 7.94 -11.26 7.56
CA SER A 205 8.14 -12.71 7.70
C SER A 205 9.15 -13.14 8.78
N ARG A 206 9.95 -12.20 9.29
CA ARG A 206 11.02 -12.47 10.27
C ARG A 206 10.82 -11.73 11.59
N ILE A 207 9.64 -11.12 11.78
CA ILE A 207 9.30 -10.40 13.03
C ILE A 207 7.97 -10.94 13.62
N PRO A 208 7.74 -10.77 14.92
CA PRO A 208 6.45 -11.13 15.54
C PRO A 208 5.29 -10.42 14.86
N THR A 209 4.24 -11.17 14.53
CA THR A 209 3.06 -10.66 13.80
C THR A 209 1.77 -11.04 14.51
N VAL A 210 0.86 -10.09 14.63
CA VAL A 210 -0.52 -10.28 15.08
C VAL A 210 -1.44 -9.99 13.89
N GLU A 211 -2.10 -11.02 13.37
CA GLU A 211 -3.13 -10.91 12.35
C GLU A 211 -4.49 -10.66 12.99
N ILE A 212 -5.18 -9.62 12.58
CA ILE A 212 -6.56 -9.34 12.99
C ILE A 212 -7.49 -10.35 12.32
N LYS A 213 -8.22 -11.10 13.14
CA LYS A 213 -9.19 -12.08 12.66
C LYS A 213 -10.60 -11.51 12.78
N PRO A 214 -11.34 -11.37 11.67
CA PRO A 214 -12.69 -10.81 11.68
C PRO A 214 -13.68 -11.52 12.61
N SER A 215 -13.42 -12.81 12.94
CA SER A 215 -14.22 -13.58 13.91
C SER A 215 -14.06 -13.12 15.36
N ASP A 216 -12.95 -12.45 15.68
CA ASP A 216 -12.56 -12.22 17.08
C ASP A 216 -13.18 -10.93 17.64
N ASN A 217 -13.65 -10.03 16.78
CA ASN A 217 -14.27 -8.78 17.19
C ASN A 217 -15.54 -8.45 16.37
N PRO A 218 -16.73 -8.91 16.84
CA PRO A 218 -17.99 -8.66 16.13
C PRO A 218 -18.46 -7.19 16.17
N LYS A 219 -17.83 -6.33 17.00
CA LYS A 219 -18.16 -4.90 17.09
C LYS A 219 -17.48 -4.09 15.97
N LEU A 220 -16.22 -4.41 15.67
CA LEU A 220 -15.40 -3.68 14.69
C LEU A 220 -15.23 -4.44 13.38
N CYS A 221 -15.78 -5.66 13.27
CA CYS A 221 -15.63 -6.51 12.09
C CYS A 221 -16.98 -7.00 11.57
N ASP A 222 -17.09 -7.18 10.26
CA ASP A 222 -18.29 -7.68 9.57
C ASP A 222 -18.24 -9.20 9.26
N GLY A 223 -17.26 -9.92 9.81
CA GLY A 223 -16.98 -11.33 9.54
C GLY A 223 -16.08 -11.57 8.33
N LYS A 224 -15.73 -10.54 7.56
CA LYS A 224 -14.81 -10.61 6.42
C LYS A 224 -13.66 -9.62 6.56
N THR A 225 -13.94 -8.39 6.97
CA THR A 225 -12.97 -7.32 7.19
C THR A 225 -13.24 -6.62 8.51
N CYS A 226 -12.26 -5.85 9.00
CA CYS A 226 -12.39 -5.06 10.22
C CYS A 226 -12.10 -3.58 9.95
N HIS A 227 -12.74 -2.70 10.73
CA HIS A 227 -12.37 -1.29 10.80
C HIS A 227 -11.02 -1.15 11.51
N ASP A 228 -10.19 -0.21 11.07
CA ASP A 228 -8.79 -0.10 11.52
C ASP A 228 -8.62 0.26 13.01
N GLU A 229 -9.64 0.77 13.66
CA GLU A 229 -9.65 1.00 15.13
C GLU A 229 -9.36 -0.31 15.90
N VAL A 230 -9.67 -1.47 15.35
CA VAL A 230 -9.34 -2.78 15.93
C VAL A 230 -7.83 -2.96 16.19
N MET A 231 -6.99 -2.25 15.46
CA MET A 231 -5.54 -2.29 15.62
C MET A 231 -5.08 -1.73 16.98
N LEU A 232 -5.93 -0.94 17.65
CA LEU A 232 -5.66 -0.37 18.98
C LEU A 232 -6.05 -1.31 20.12
N GLU A 233 -6.80 -2.37 19.84
CA GLU A 233 -7.18 -3.35 20.85
C GLU A 233 -5.97 -4.17 21.32
N ASN A 234 -5.91 -4.43 22.61
CA ASN A 234 -4.83 -5.15 23.28
C ASN A 234 -3.42 -4.53 23.12
N LEU A 235 -3.33 -3.35 22.50
CA LEU A 235 -2.04 -2.73 22.15
C LEU A 235 -1.19 -2.40 23.39
N ASP A 236 -1.81 -1.99 24.50
CA ASP A 236 -1.10 -1.68 25.75
C ASP A 236 -0.44 -2.93 26.33
N ASP A 237 -1.15 -4.06 26.34
CA ASP A 237 -0.62 -5.36 26.81
C ASP A 237 0.49 -5.88 25.90
N GLU A 238 0.36 -5.64 24.59
CA GLU A 238 1.38 -6.02 23.60
C GLU A 238 2.65 -5.18 23.80
N ILE A 239 2.51 -3.85 23.93
CA ILE A 239 3.63 -2.94 24.19
C ILE A 239 4.30 -3.27 25.54
N ALA A 240 3.54 -3.59 26.58
CA ALA A 240 4.09 -3.92 27.90
C ALA A 240 4.99 -5.19 27.88
N LYS A 241 4.72 -6.13 26.97
CA LYS A 241 5.53 -7.35 26.79
C LYS A 241 6.81 -7.12 26.00
N MET A 242 6.93 -6.03 25.27
CA MET A 242 8.11 -5.72 24.46
C MET A 242 9.18 -5.04 25.33
N PRO A 243 10.42 -5.56 25.41
CA PRO A 243 11.50 -4.90 26.16
C PRO A 243 12.13 -3.73 25.41
N GLY A 244 12.71 -2.80 26.14
CA GLY A 244 13.55 -1.70 25.61
C GLY A 244 12.86 -0.79 24.61
N ASP A 245 13.59 -0.43 23.58
CA ASP A 245 13.08 0.32 22.43
C ASP A 245 12.12 -0.50 21.59
N LYS A 246 11.06 0.11 21.06
CA LYS A 246 9.95 -0.58 20.44
C LYS A 246 9.52 0.07 19.12
N LEU A 247 9.31 -0.75 18.10
CA LEU A 247 8.63 -0.36 16.86
C LEU A 247 7.41 -1.25 16.66
N VAL A 248 6.23 -0.66 16.64
CA VAL A 248 5.00 -1.32 16.24
C VAL A 248 4.62 -0.84 14.84
N ALA A 249 4.63 -1.75 13.87
CA ALA A 249 4.17 -1.49 12.52
C ALA A 249 2.70 -1.91 12.37
N PHE A 250 1.88 -1.03 11.82
CA PHE A 250 0.46 -1.25 11.57
C PHE A 250 0.23 -1.23 10.07
N HIS A 251 -0.27 -2.33 9.51
CA HIS A 251 -0.71 -2.40 8.12
C HIS A 251 -2.23 -2.36 8.10
N ILE A 252 -2.77 -1.19 7.83
CA ILE A 252 -4.20 -0.89 7.94
C ILE A 252 -4.90 -1.12 6.60
N ILE A 253 -6.20 -1.50 6.65
CA ILE A 253 -7.02 -1.68 5.44
C ILE A 253 -7.36 -0.35 4.76
N GLY A 254 -7.28 0.76 5.49
CA GLY A 254 -7.38 2.12 4.98
C GLY A 254 -8.54 2.36 4.02
N SER A 255 -8.22 2.82 2.81
CA SER A 255 -9.19 3.16 1.76
C SER A 255 -9.35 2.07 0.70
N HIS A 256 -9.08 0.80 1.03
CA HIS A 256 -9.11 -0.30 0.07
C HIS A 256 -10.47 -0.46 -0.64
N GLY A 257 -10.46 -0.24 -1.97
CA GLY A 257 -11.64 -0.33 -2.82
C GLY A 257 -11.90 -1.73 -3.42
N PRO A 258 -13.01 -1.87 -4.15
CA PRO A 258 -14.05 -0.89 -4.43
C PRO A 258 -15.10 -0.74 -3.31
N THR A 259 -15.03 -1.51 -2.23
CA THR A 259 -15.99 -1.51 -1.12
C THR A 259 -15.68 -0.42 -0.09
N TYR A 260 -15.45 0.81 -0.53
CA TYR A 260 -15.07 1.93 0.35
C TYR A 260 -16.02 2.13 1.53
N TYR A 261 -17.35 1.94 1.32
CA TYR A 261 -18.38 2.10 2.35
C TYR A 261 -18.26 1.11 3.52
N LEU A 262 -17.46 0.05 3.39
CA LEU A 262 -17.12 -0.91 4.46
C LEU A 262 -15.85 -0.53 5.23
N ARG A 263 -15.17 0.58 4.91
CA ARG A 263 -13.90 0.97 5.52
C ARG A 263 -14.06 1.88 6.73
N TYR A 264 -15.27 2.29 7.06
CA TYR A 264 -15.59 3.13 8.22
C TYR A 264 -16.93 2.73 8.82
N PRO A 265 -17.10 2.83 10.14
CA PRO A 265 -18.37 2.57 10.80
C PRO A 265 -19.38 3.71 10.55
N ALA A 266 -20.66 3.42 10.81
CA ALA A 266 -21.76 4.32 10.47
C ALA A 266 -21.66 5.73 11.11
N GLU A 267 -21.11 5.81 12.31
CA GLU A 267 -20.88 7.07 13.04
C GLU A 267 -19.82 7.98 12.39
N HIS A 268 -18.99 7.43 11.52
CA HIS A 268 -17.98 8.18 10.77
C HIS A 268 -18.44 8.58 9.35
N ARG A 269 -19.70 8.36 8.98
CA ARG A 269 -20.32 8.88 7.76
C ARG A 269 -20.47 10.39 7.85
N HIS A 270 -19.61 11.12 7.18
CA HIS A 270 -19.59 12.58 7.22
C HIS A 270 -20.02 13.21 5.90
N PHE A 271 -19.50 12.71 4.79
CA PHE A 271 -19.82 13.19 3.45
C PHE A 271 -20.92 12.35 2.83
N MET A 272 -22.00 12.99 2.38
CA MET A 272 -23.22 12.35 1.88
C MET A 272 -23.71 13.01 0.59
N PRO A 273 -24.41 12.32 -0.31
CA PRO A 273 -24.77 10.89 -0.23
C PRO A 273 -23.57 9.97 -0.50
N GLU A 274 -23.60 8.73 0.03
CA GLU A 274 -22.53 7.76 -0.17
C GLU A 274 -22.85 6.72 -1.26
N CYS A 275 -21.78 6.08 -1.81
CA CYS A 275 -21.86 4.91 -2.68
C CYS A 275 -21.81 3.64 -1.82
N ALA A 276 -22.94 3.23 -1.24
CA ALA A 276 -23.03 2.08 -0.33
C ALA A 276 -23.14 0.74 -1.09
N ARG A 277 -22.25 0.52 -2.09
CA ARG A 277 -22.24 -0.68 -2.94
C ARG A 277 -20.86 -0.96 -3.50
N SER A 278 -20.62 -2.20 -3.92
CA SER A 278 -19.33 -2.63 -4.46
C SER A 278 -19.21 -2.45 -5.99
N ASP A 279 -20.32 -2.33 -6.68
CA ASP A 279 -20.40 -2.06 -8.11
C ASP A 279 -20.44 -0.54 -8.32
N ILE A 280 -19.26 0.08 -8.16
CA ILE A 280 -19.05 1.55 -8.13
C ILE A 280 -19.50 2.23 -9.44
N GLU A 281 -19.58 1.51 -10.56
CA GLU A 281 -20.10 1.97 -11.84
C GLU A 281 -21.56 2.45 -11.78
N ASN A 282 -22.30 1.98 -10.78
CA ASN A 282 -23.69 2.37 -10.56
C ASN A 282 -23.87 3.53 -9.56
N CYS A 283 -22.77 4.17 -9.17
CA CYS A 283 -22.79 5.36 -8.32
C CYS A 283 -22.51 6.62 -9.16
N THR A 284 -23.00 7.75 -8.69
CA THR A 284 -22.57 9.03 -9.23
C THR A 284 -21.13 9.33 -8.78
N GLN A 285 -20.43 10.19 -9.54
CA GLN A 285 -19.09 10.64 -9.17
C GLN A 285 -19.05 11.27 -7.77
N GLU A 286 -20.08 12.05 -7.42
CA GLU A 286 -20.21 12.65 -6.09
C GLU A 286 -20.32 11.59 -5.00
N GLN A 287 -21.15 10.58 -5.17
CA GLN A 287 -21.30 9.47 -4.22
C GLN A 287 -19.99 8.73 -4.01
N LEU A 288 -19.26 8.46 -5.09
CA LEU A 288 -17.98 7.76 -5.03
C LEU A 288 -16.94 8.57 -4.26
N VAL A 289 -16.79 9.87 -4.57
CA VAL A 289 -15.86 10.76 -3.88
C VAL A 289 -16.25 10.95 -2.41
N ASN A 290 -17.55 11.11 -2.10
CA ASN A 290 -18.02 11.21 -0.72
C ASN A 290 -17.63 9.99 0.11
N THR A 291 -17.85 8.80 -0.45
CA THR A 291 -17.53 7.54 0.22
C THR A 291 -16.03 7.38 0.43
N TYR A 292 -15.24 7.71 -0.58
CA TYR A 292 -13.78 7.68 -0.48
C TYR A 292 -13.25 8.70 0.55
N ASP A 293 -13.77 9.93 0.57
CA ASP A 293 -13.37 10.94 1.54
C ASP A 293 -13.74 10.54 2.98
N ASN A 294 -14.83 9.80 3.18
CA ASN A 294 -15.16 9.23 4.48
C ASN A 294 -14.12 8.20 4.94
N THR A 295 -13.54 7.40 4.04
CA THR A 295 -12.46 6.45 4.39
C THR A 295 -11.22 7.19 4.88
N LEU A 296 -10.82 8.26 4.19
CA LEU A 296 -9.68 9.08 4.57
C LEU A 296 -9.91 9.78 5.92
N ARG A 297 -11.12 10.31 6.13
CA ARG A 297 -11.48 10.96 7.38
C ARG A 297 -11.47 9.96 8.55
N TYR A 298 -11.86 8.71 8.32
CA TYR A 298 -11.79 7.66 9.33
C TYR A 298 -10.35 7.21 9.60
N THR A 299 -9.52 7.06 8.56
CA THR A 299 -8.08 6.83 8.74
C THR A 299 -7.45 7.95 9.56
N ASP A 300 -7.81 9.20 9.31
CA ASP A 300 -7.34 10.37 10.07
C ASP A 300 -7.77 10.31 11.55
N TYR A 301 -8.99 9.83 11.83
CA TYR A 301 -9.45 9.56 13.20
C TYR A 301 -8.59 8.50 13.89
N VAL A 302 -8.35 7.36 13.22
CA VAL A 302 -7.53 6.28 13.79
C VAL A 302 -6.09 6.75 14.06
N LEU A 303 -5.51 7.55 13.16
CA LEU A 303 -4.19 8.14 13.36
C LEU A 303 -4.16 9.10 14.56
N ALA A 304 -5.21 9.90 14.74
CA ALA A 304 -5.32 10.79 15.90
C ALA A 304 -5.41 10.00 17.22
N GLU A 305 -6.18 8.91 17.27
CA GLU A 305 -6.25 8.01 18.44
C GLU A 305 -4.87 7.37 18.72
N MET A 306 -4.12 6.97 17.68
CA MET A 306 -2.75 6.49 17.83
C MET A 306 -1.82 7.56 18.40
N ILE A 307 -1.96 8.82 17.97
CA ILE A 307 -1.18 9.95 18.52
C ILE A 307 -1.52 10.19 19.98
N GLU A 308 -2.81 10.19 20.35
CA GLU A 308 -3.23 10.35 21.75
C GLU A 308 -2.68 9.22 22.62
N LYS A 309 -2.68 7.99 22.12
CA LYS A 309 -2.06 6.86 22.82
C LYS A 309 -0.55 7.08 23.00
N LEU A 310 0.16 7.55 22.00
CA LEU A 310 1.60 7.87 22.09
C LEU A 310 1.88 9.03 23.05
N LYS A 311 0.99 10.03 23.15
CA LYS A 311 1.10 11.11 24.16
C LYS A 311 1.03 10.54 25.58
N ASN A 312 0.14 9.57 25.85
CA ASN A 312 0.04 8.90 27.14
C ASN A 312 1.31 8.12 27.52
N TYR A 313 2.08 7.67 26.52
CA TYR A 313 3.37 7.01 26.71
C TYR A 313 4.57 7.97 26.84
N SER A 314 4.40 9.27 26.61
CA SER A 314 5.52 10.23 26.52
C SER A 314 6.31 10.41 27.83
N ASP A 315 5.74 10.07 28.97
CA ASP A 315 6.47 10.07 30.25
C ASP A 315 7.50 8.91 30.32
N GLN A 316 7.21 7.79 29.69
CA GLN A 316 8.04 6.58 29.72
C GLN A 316 8.94 6.43 28.50
N TYR A 317 8.51 6.97 27.34
CA TYR A 317 9.17 6.79 26.04
C TYR A 317 9.34 8.12 25.31
N ASN A 318 10.35 8.18 24.46
CA ASN A 318 10.41 9.13 23.38
C ASN A 318 9.52 8.58 22.24
N THR A 319 8.39 9.23 21.95
CA THR A 319 7.36 8.67 21.08
C THR A 319 7.31 9.35 19.72
N VAL A 320 7.05 8.56 18.67
CA VAL A 320 6.95 9.03 17.29
C VAL A 320 5.93 8.19 16.51
N LEU A 321 5.12 8.85 15.67
CA LEU A 321 4.27 8.21 14.66
C LEU A 321 4.75 8.64 13.29
N LEU A 322 4.88 7.68 12.38
CA LEU A 322 5.08 7.90 10.95
C LEU A 322 3.98 7.14 10.19
N TYR A 323 3.15 7.88 9.46
CA TYR A 323 2.16 7.33 8.55
C TYR A 323 2.57 7.58 7.12
N VAL A 324 2.44 6.59 6.25
CA VAL A 324 2.64 6.70 4.81
C VAL A 324 1.73 5.73 4.08
N SER A 325 1.02 6.21 3.05
CA SER A 325 0.24 5.31 2.19
C SER A 325 1.15 4.52 1.26
N ASP A 326 0.74 3.31 0.93
CA ASP A 326 1.47 2.45 -0.01
C ASP A 326 1.31 2.91 -1.46
N HIS A 327 0.12 3.31 -1.89
CA HIS A 327 -0.19 3.94 -3.18
C HIS A 327 -1.46 4.79 -3.06
N GLY A 328 -1.82 5.47 -4.15
CA GLY A 328 -3.06 6.21 -4.25
C GLY A 328 -4.14 5.46 -5.03
N GLU A 329 -5.19 6.19 -5.45
CA GLU A 329 -6.41 5.65 -6.04
C GLU A 329 -6.97 6.56 -7.13
N SER A 330 -7.44 5.98 -8.24
CA SER A 330 -8.22 6.68 -9.24
C SER A 330 -9.72 6.52 -8.97
N LEU A 331 -10.44 7.62 -8.98
CA LEU A 331 -11.90 7.65 -8.74
C LEU A 331 -12.68 8.08 -9.99
N GLY A 332 -12.16 7.78 -11.19
CA GLY A 332 -12.81 8.11 -12.48
C GLY A 332 -12.09 9.15 -13.30
N GLU A 333 -10.96 9.68 -12.84
CA GLU A 333 -10.16 10.62 -13.59
C GLU A 333 -9.67 9.98 -14.90
N SER A 334 -9.92 10.65 -16.03
CA SER A 334 -9.63 10.12 -17.37
C SER A 334 -10.27 8.75 -17.66
N GLY A 335 -11.39 8.42 -16.97
CA GLY A 335 -12.05 7.12 -17.08
C GLY A 335 -11.35 5.98 -16.37
N LEU A 336 -10.32 6.26 -15.55
CA LEU A 336 -9.61 5.27 -14.77
C LEU A 336 -10.21 5.16 -13.36
N TYR A 337 -10.36 3.94 -12.87
CA TYR A 337 -10.86 3.63 -11.54
C TYR A 337 -9.90 2.68 -10.84
N LEU A 338 -9.88 2.75 -9.50
CA LEU A 338 -9.05 1.88 -8.66
C LEU A 338 -7.54 2.15 -8.90
N HIS A 339 -6.70 1.17 -8.66
CA HIS A 339 -5.24 1.27 -8.74
C HIS A 339 -4.63 0.11 -9.54
N GLY A 340 -3.29 0.02 -9.63
CA GLY A 340 -2.60 -1.06 -10.33
C GLY A 340 -2.28 -0.75 -11.80
N THR A 341 -2.47 0.48 -12.25
CA THR A 341 -2.00 0.92 -13.57
C THR A 341 -0.46 0.83 -13.60
N PRO A 342 0.15 0.32 -14.70
CA PRO A 342 1.61 0.33 -14.82
C PRO A 342 2.19 1.70 -14.51
N TYR A 343 3.18 1.78 -13.64
CA TYR A 343 3.65 3.04 -13.03
C TYR A 343 3.93 4.16 -14.05
N LYS A 344 4.51 3.82 -15.20
CA LYS A 344 4.81 4.79 -16.27
C LYS A 344 3.57 5.40 -16.94
N LEU A 345 2.42 4.75 -16.81
CA LEU A 345 1.14 5.14 -17.39
C LEU A 345 0.14 5.57 -16.30
N ALA A 346 0.52 5.40 -15.04
CA ALA A 346 -0.35 5.69 -13.92
C ALA A 346 -0.57 7.20 -13.79
N PRO A 347 -1.82 7.63 -13.55
CA PRO A 347 -2.08 9.01 -13.22
C PRO A 347 -1.53 9.34 -11.82
N ASP A 348 -1.32 10.63 -11.59
CA ASP A 348 -0.77 11.13 -10.32
C ASP A 348 -1.60 10.71 -9.10
N GLN A 349 -2.90 10.53 -9.28
CA GLN A 349 -3.82 10.02 -8.25
C GLN A 349 -3.43 8.64 -7.69
N GLN A 350 -2.74 7.81 -8.47
CA GLN A 350 -2.27 6.48 -8.02
C GLN A 350 -0.86 6.50 -7.45
N THR A 351 -0.09 7.58 -7.65
CA THR A 351 1.32 7.65 -7.28
C THR A 351 1.65 8.73 -6.26
N HIS A 352 0.88 9.81 -6.20
CA HIS A 352 1.04 10.91 -5.24
C HIS A 352 0.26 10.61 -3.96
N ILE A 353 0.98 10.27 -2.90
CA ILE A 353 0.47 9.74 -1.64
C ILE A 353 0.68 10.70 -0.47
N PRO A 354 -0.12 10.61 0.60
CA PRO A 354 0.16 11.33 1.83
C PRO A 354 1.21 10.61 2.69
N MET A 355 1.99 11.41 3.41
CA MET A 355 2.82 10.99 4.53
C MET A 355 2.65 11.98 5.66
N GLN A 356 2.49 11.50 6.89
CA GLN A 356 2.38 12.32 8.10
C GLN A 356 3.36 11.85 9.15
N VAL A 357 3.88 12.80 9.93
CA VAL A 357 4.77 12.52 11.06
C VAL A 357 4.32 13.33 12.25
N TRP A 358 4.24 12.68 13.40
CA TRP A 358 4.08 13.31 14.70
C TRP A 358 5.19 12.83 15.64
N MET A 359 5.73 13.73 16.45
CA MET A 359 6.84 13.44 17.37
C MET A 359 6.59 14.09 18.73
N SER A 360 6.85 13.38 19.81
CA SER A 360 6.81 13.96 21.15
C SER A 360 7.96 14.95 21.36
N PRO A 361 7.82 15.94 22.28
CA PRO A 361 8.90 16.86 22.62
C PRO A 361 10.22 16.15 23.02
N GLY A 362 10.10 15.04 23.76
CA GLY A 362 11.26 14.23 24.12
C GLY A 362 11.97 13.59 22.94
N PHE A 363 11.21 13.10 21.94
CA PHE A 363 11.78 12.57 20.72
C PHE A 363 12.48 13.65 19.89
N ILE A 364 11.83 14.82 19.72
CA ILE A 364 12.39 15.98 19.02
C ILE A 364 13.72 16.41 19.64
N ALA A 365 13.73 16.58 20.97
CA ALA A 365 14.93 16.98 21.72
C ALA A 365 16.03 15.93 21.62
N GLY A 366 15.71 14.65 21.84
CA GLY A 366 16.66 13.54 21.79
C GLY A 366 17.30 13.30 20.41
N LYS A 367 16.57 13.67 19.34
CA LYS A 367 17.07 13.56 17.95
C LYS A 367 17.57 14.89 17.37
N HIS A 368 17.58 15.96 18.16
CA HIS A 368 17.97 17.31 17.75
C HIS A 368 17.25 17.77 16.46
N ILE A 369 15.93 17.50 16.36
CA ILE A 369 15.17 17.81 15.16
C ILE A 369 14.76 19.29 15.17
N ASN A 370 15.14 20.00 14.11
CA ASN A 370 14.64 21.35 13.84
C ASN A 370 13.28 21.24 13.14
N MET A 371 12.20 21.47 13.90
CA MET A 371 10.83 21.34 13.42
C MET A 371 10.53 22.31 12.28
N SER A 372 10.99 23.58 12.35
CA SER A 372 10.76 24.56 11.28
C SER A 372 11.45 24.18 9.97
N CYS A 373 12.65 23.55 10.05
CA CYS A 373 13.32 22.98 8.89
C CYS A 373 12.48 21.85 8.29
N LEU A 374 11.97 20.93 9.15
CA LEU A 374 11.21 19.77 8.69
C LEU A 374 9.87 20.18 8.08
N GLU A 375 9.15 21.13 8.67
CA GLU A 375 7.92 21.72 8.13
C GLU A 375 8.16 22.37 6.75
N ASN A 376 9.23 23.17 6.62
CA ASN A 376 9.58 23.78 5.34
C ASN A 376 9.93 22.73 4.27
N ASN A 377 10.69 21.69 4.64
CA ASN A 377 11.06 20.62 3.72
C ASN A 377 9.81 19.79 3.33
N ALA A 378 8.94 19.43 4.26
CA ALA A 378 7.68 18.73 4.00
C ALA A 378 6.74 19.50 3.06
N ALA A 379 6.74 20.83 3.15
CA ALA A 379 5.91 21.68 2.30
C ALA A 379 6.47 21.86 0.88
N LYS A 380 7.79 21.82 0.69
CA LYS A 380 8.44 22.27 -0.56
C LYS A 380 9.21 21.20 -1.33
N LYS A 381 9.78 20.21 -0.63
CA LYS A 381 10.61 19.17 -1.26
C LYS A 381 9.75 18.00 -1.75
N SER A 382 10.23 17.34 -2.79
CA SER A 382 9.68 16.08 -3.28
C SER A 382 10.41 14.92 -2.66
N TYR A 383 9.64 13.94 -2.18
CA TYR A 383 10.11 12.71 -1.59
C TYR A 383 9.40 11.51 -2.20
N SER A 384 9.89 10.32 -1.95
CA SER A 384 9.25 9.08 -2.37
C SER A 384 9.49 7.96 -1.35
N HIS A 385 8.90 6.81 -1.59
CA HIS A 385 9.19 5.60 -0.82
C HIS A 385 10.69 5.25 -0.81
N ASP A 386 11.47 5.68 -1.79
CA ASP A 386 12.92 5.49 -1.84
C ASP A 386 13.66 6.14 -0.65
N ASN A 387 13.00 7.08 0.03
CA ASN A 387 13.53 7.73 1.21
C ASN A 387 13.30 6.93 2.51
N LEU A 388 12.29 6.03 2.57
CA LEU A 388 11.86 5.44 3.83
C LEU A 388 12.90 4.55 4.48
N PHE A 389 13.56 3.69 3.71
CA PHE A 389 14.59 2.78 4.24
C PHE A 389 15.65 3.52 5.08
N SER A 390 16.27 4.53 4.49
CA SER A 390 17.32 5.31 5.19
C SER A 390 16.74 6.22 6.26
N SER A 391 15.54 6.76 6.06
CA SER A 391 14.88 7.62 7.06
C SER A 391 14.54 6.85 8.33
N ILE A 392 14.04 5.64 8.22
CA ILE A 392 13.77 4.79 9.39
C ILE A 392 15.08 4.45 10.09
N LEU A 393 16.12 4.00 9.37
CA LEU A 393 17.42 3.73 9.98
C LEU A 393 17.98 4.98 10.68
N GLY A 394 17.87 6.16 10.07
CA GLY A 394 18.30 7.42 10.65
C GLY A 394 17.51 7.80 11.91
N LEU A 395 16.20 7.63 11.97
CA LEU A 395 15.38 7.88 13.17
C LEU A 395 15.75 6.92 14.31
N TRP A 396 16.28 5.73 14.01
CA TRP A 396 16.79 4.78 15.00
C TRP A 396 18.29 4.94 15.30
N ASP A 397 18.98 5.98 14.78
CA ASP A 397 20.43 6.21 14.91
C ASP A 397 21.26 4.99 14.49
N VAL A 398 20.82 4.28 13.48
CA VAL A 398 21.52 3.09 12.99
C VAL A 398 22.61 3.50 12.01
N SER A 399 23.84 3.16 12.36
CA SER A 399 25.01 3.23 11.47
C SER A 399 25.21 1.87 10.83
N THR A 400 25.24 1.82 9.49
CA THR A 400 25.49 0.63 8.69
C THR A 400 25.90 1.02 7.28
N SER A 401 26.62 0.15 6.59
CA SER A 401 27.06 0.35 5.20
C SER A 401 25.91 0.48 4.20
N VAL A 402 24.71 -0.01 4.55
CA VAL A 402 23.51 0.08 3.69
C VAL A 402 22.69 1.36 3.93
N TYR A 403 23.05 2.18 4.92
CA TYR A 403 22.43 3.49 5.13
C TYR A 403 22.94 4.49 4.11
N ASN A 404 21.98 5.13 3.40
CA ASN A 404 22.28 6.21 2.46
C ASN A 404 21.82 7.56 3.04
N PRO A 405 22.73 8.43 3.45
CA PRO A 405 22.39 9.71 4.06
C PRO A 405 21.61 10.65 3.13
N ASP A 406 21.80 10.56 1.81
CA ASP A 406 21.13 11.43 0.84
C ASP A 406 19.64 11.02 0.65
N ARG A 407 19.26 9.84 1.13
CA ARG A 407 17.88 9.35 1.12
C ARG A 407 17.18 9.48 2.47
N ASP A 408 17.84 9.93 3.51
CA ASP A 408 17.22 10.18 4.81
C ASP A 408 16.56 11.56 4.80
N LEU A 409 15.23 11.57 4.73
CA LEU A 409 14.43 12.81 4.65
C LEU A 409 14.52 13.70 5.91
N PHE A 410 14.93 13.13 7.05
CA PHE A 410 15.10 13.88 8.30
C PHE A 410 16.50 14.45 8.48
N ARG A 411 17.49 13.93 7.78
CA ARG A 411 18.92 14.22 8.02
C ARG A 411 19.24 15.71 8.02
N GLU A 412 18.76 16.45 7.03
CA GLU A 412 19.06 17.88 6.90
C GLU A 412 18.53 18.72 8.07
N CYS A 413 17.51 18.21 8.76
CA CYS A 413 16.85 18.87 9.87
C CYS A 413 17.23 18.28 11.23
N ARG A 414 18.23 17.39 11.27
CA ARG A 414 18.85 16.88 12.50
C ARG A 414 20.20 17.56 12.70
N GLY A 415 20.42 18.08 13.94
CA GLY A 415 21.68 18.72 14.34
C GLY A 415 22.79 17.73 14.66
#